data_eb96d9f31cbe7407709c52debefee76f
#
_entry.id   eb96d9f31cbe7407709c52debefee76f
#
_cell.length_a   1.000
_cell.length_b   1.000
_cell.length_c   1.000
_cell.angle_alpha   90.00
_cell.angle_beta   90.00
_cell.angle_gamma   90.00
#
_symmetry.space_group_name_H-M   'P 1'
#
loop_
_entity.id
_entity.type
_entity.pdbx_description
1 polymer ?
#
loop_
_entity_poly.entity_id
_entity_poly.type
_entity_poly.pdbx_seq_one_letter_code
_entity_poly.pdbx_strand_id
1 'polypeptide(L)'
;MVQIGSGLDARYQRIGSPKITHWYDLDLPEVIELRRHLFTENETNTFISLSLFDYKWIEIVKAHKKPVLLIIEGVLMYFDPKDVQNFFNSLCAHFEEVTVVFDMLAFSLVGNSKKHDSLGTMKGKTRPEFKWSLLNSKEMETWNPKIHIENEYFMSDYDKGRYPFLFRILYKIPYFYKRFNQRVITLKINDKS
;
A
#
# COMPACT_ATOMS: atom_id res chain seq x y z
N MET A 1 -13.66 5.01 -1.55
CA MET A 1 -12.37 4.51 -1.03
C MET A 1 -12.12 3.13 -1.60
N VAL A 2 -10.87 2.79 -1.91
CA VAL A 2 -10.48 1.45 -2.38
C VAL A 2 -9.34 0.92 -1.51
N GLN A 3 -9.51 -0.25 -0.92
CA GLN A 3 -8.43 -1.00 -0.29
C GLN A 3 -7.91 -2.02 -1.30
N ILE A 4 -6.69 -1.80 -1.79
CA ILE A 4 -6.04 -2.66 -2.79
C ILE A 4 -5.20 -3.71 -2.06
N GLY A 5 -5.36 -4.98 -2.45
CA GLY A 5 -4.77 -6.10 -1.73
C GLY A 5 -5.41 -6.28 -0.37
N SER A 6 -6.74 -6.26 -0.34
CA SER A 6 -7.52 -6.25 0.91
C SER A 6 -7.35 -7.51 1.77
N GLY A 7 -6.94 -8.61 1.16
CA GLY A 7 -6.76 -9.88 1.87
C GLY A 7 -7.98 -10.25 2.72
N LEU A 8 -7.70 -10.61 3.96
CA LEU A 8 -8.73 -10.88 4.98
C LEU A 8 -8.80 -9.76 6.04
N ASP A 9 -8.33 -8.55 5.72
CA ASP A 9 -8.41 -7.41 6.65
C ASP A 9 -9.87 -6.97 6.84
N ALA A 10 -10.30 -6.89 8.09
CA ALA A 10 -11.63 -6.44 8.51
C ALA A 10 -11.69 -4.91 8.73
N ARG A 11 -10.92 -4.13 7.98
CA ARG A 11 -10.79 -2.68 8.20
C ARG A 11 -12.12 -1.94 8.12
N TYR A 12 -12.94 -2.24 7.10
CA TYR A 12 -14.26 -1.64 6.96
C TYR A 12 -15.12 -1.87 8.21
N GLN A 13 -15.16 -3.12 8.71
CA GLN A 13 -15.93 -3.49 9.89
C GLN A 13 -15.37 -2.86 11.17
N ARG A 14 -14.02 -2.82 11.31
CA ARG A 14 -13.37 -2.22 12.50
C ARG A 14 -13.57 -0.72 12.61
N ILE A 15 -13.66 -0.01 11.48
CA ILE A 15 -13.90 1.44 11.46
C ILE A 15 -15.39 1.76 11.79
N GLY A 16 -16.28 0.80 11.69
CA GLY A 16 -17.68 0.98 12.04
C GLY A 16 -18.45 1.87 11.09
N SER A 17 -18.62 1.45 9.85
CA SER A 17 -19.39 2.16 8.82
C SER A 17 -18.90 3.60 8.59
N PRO A 18 -17.74 3.78 8.00
CA PRO A 18 -17.16 5.10 7.77
C PRO A 18 -18.08 5.98 6.92
N LYS A 19 -18.13 7.28 7.20
CA LYS A 19 -18.92 8.27 6.44
C LYS A 19 -18.27 8.55 5.08
N ILE A 20 -18.33 7.58 4.19
CA ILE A 20 -17.82 7.63 2.82
C ILE A 20 -18.90 7.23 1.85
N THR A 21 -18.77 7.61 0.58
CA THR A 21 -19.73 7.26 -0.46
C THR A 21 -19.79 5.74 -0.68
N HIS A 22 -18.62 5.11 -0.82
CA HIS A 22 -18.51 3.66 -1.03
C HIS A 22 -17.11 3.16 -0.66
N TRP A 23 -17.01 1.93 -0.17
CA TRP A 23 -15.78 1.20 0.10
C TRP A 23 -15.67 0.01 -0.85
N TYR A 24 -14.55 -0.11 -1.52
CA TYR A 24 -14.20 -1.26 -2.34
C TYR A 24 -13.04 -2.02 -1.71
N ASP A 25 -13.21 -3.33 -1.54
CA ASP A 25 -12.12 -4.26 -1.22
C ASP A 25 -11.71 -4.96 -2.51
N LEU A 26 -10.51 -4.62 -3.02
CA LEU A 26 -9.96 -5.16 -4.26
C LEU A 26 -8.86 -6.16 -3.95
N ASP A 27 -8.98 -7.36 -4.50
CA ASP A 27 -7.93 -8.38 -4.45
C ASP A 27 -8.10 -9.39 -5.60
N LEU A 28 -7.15 -10.32 -5.70
CA LEU A 28 -7.18 -11.40 -6.68
C LEU A 28 -8.42 -12.29 -6.49
N PRO A 29 -8.92 -12.93 -7.57
CA PRO A 29 -10.14 -13.71 -7.53
C PRO A 29 -10.20 -14.76 -6.41
N GLU A 30 -9.12 -15.49 -6.21
CA GLU A 30 -9.02 -16.53 -5.18
C GLU A 30 -9.08 -15.96 -3.75
N VAL A 31 -8.56 -14.75 -3.56
CA VAL A 31 -8.59 -14.06 -2.26
C VAL A 31 -9.98 -13.51 -1.99
N ILE A 32 -10.63 -12.94 -3.00
CA ILE A 32 -12.02 -12.43 -2.88
C ILE A 32 -13.00 -13.58 -2.64
N GLU A 33 -12.80 -14.74 -3.28
CA GLU A 33 -13.61 -15.93 -3.00
C GLU A 33 -13.50 -16.31 -1.51
N LEU A 34 -12.29 -16.41 -0.98
CA LEU A 34 -12.09 -16.69 0.44
C LEU A 34 -12.68 -15.59 1.34
N ARG A 35 -12.53 -14.32 0.96
CA ARG A 35 -13.09 -13.18 1.70
C ARG A 35 -14.60 -13.26 1.83
N ARG A 36 -15.32 -13.70 0.78
CA ARG A 36 -16.78 -13.87 0.79
C ARG A 36 -17.28 -14.91 1.79
N HIS A 37 -16.45 -15.85 2.21
CA HIS A 37 -16.82 -16.78 3.29
C HIS A 37 -16.76 -16.15 4.69
N LEU A 38 -16.03 -15.04 4.85
CA LEU A 38 -15.79 -14.41 6.16
C LEU A 38 -16.51 -13.06 6.31
N PHE A 39 -16.78 -12.38 5.21
CA PHE A 39 -17.36 -11.05 5.19
C PHE A 39 -18.50 -10.96 4.17
N THR A 40 -19.49 -10.11 4.48
CA THR A 40 -20.64 -9.87 3.62
C THR A 40 -20.56 -8.49 2.98
N GLU A 41 -20.79 -8.43 1.69
CA GLU A 41 -20.98 -7.19 0.95
C GLU A 41 -22.28 -6.50 1.37
N ASN A 42 -22.33 -5.19 1.28
CA ASN A 42 -23.51 -4.39 1.57
C ASN A 42 -23.60 -3.17 0.62
N GLU A 43 -24.59 -2.30 0.82
CA GLU A 43 -24.82 -1.13 -0.05
C GLU A 43 -23.64 -0.16 -0.12
N THR A 44 -22.74 -0.15 0.87
CA THR A 44 -21.61 0.77 0.98
C THR A 44 -20.25 0.06 0.98
N ASN A 45 -20.21 -1.27 0.93
CA ASN A 45 -18.98 -2.06 0.81
C ASN A 45 -19.16 -3.21 -0.17
N THR A 46 -18.40 -3.22 -1.25
CA THR A 46 -18.38 -4.29 -2.25
C THR A 46 -16.96 -4.78 -2.55
N PHE A 47 -16.87 -6.02 -3.04
CA PHE A 47 -15.61 -6.68 -3.32
C PHE A 47 -15.35 -6.69 -4.83
N ILE A 48 -14.16 -6.25 -5.24
CA ILE A 48 -13.70 -6.26 -6.63
C ILE A 48 -12.70 -7.39 -6.80
N SER A 49 -13.06 -8.37 -7.61
CA SER A 49 -12.27 -9.57 -7.91
C SER A 49 -11.40 -9.34 -9.14
N LEU A 50 -10.36 -8.53 -9.02
CA LEU A 50 -9.45 -8.16 -10.11
C LEU A 50 -8.01 -8.00 -9.58
N SER A 51 -7.03 -8.18 -10.47
CA SER A 51 -5.66 -7.72 -10.19
C SER A 51 -5.61 -6.19 -10.11
N LEU A 52 -4.74 -5.64 -9.27
CA LEU A 52 -4.48 -4.19 -9.23
C LEU A 52 -4.01 -3.64 -10.60
N PHE A 53 -3.42 -4.49 -11.46
CA PHE A 53 -2.99 -4.15 -12.82
C PHE A 53 -4.10 -4.30 -13.89
N ASP A 54 -5.25 -4.87 -13.56
CA ASP A 54 -6.44 -4.82 -14.43
C ASP A 54 -7.24 -3.55 -14.12
N TYR A 55 -6.93 -2.48 -14.82
CA TYR A 55 -7.44 -1.13 -14.55
C TYR A 55 -8.96 -0.95 -14.74
N LYS A 56 -9.70 -2.00 -15.09
CA LYS A 56 -11.19 -1.96 -15.13
C LYS A 56 -11.80 -1.56 -13.78
N TRP A 57 -11.15 -1.86 -12.66
CA TRP A 57 -11.60 -1.44 -11.34
C TRP A 57 -11.67 0.10 -11.21
N ILE A 58 -10.84 0.83 -11.95
CA ILE A 58 -10.83 2.30 -11.92
C ILE A 58 -12.15 2.85 -12.42
N GLU A 59 -12.71 2.29 -13.50
CA GLU A 59 -13.99 2.74 -14.06
C GLU A 59 -15.15 2.51 -13.08
N ILE A 60 -15.12 1.39 -12.35
CA ILE A 60 -16.09 1.09 -11.29
C ILE A 60 -16.06 2.18 -10.21
N VAL A 61 -14.85 2.55 -9.78
CA VAL A 61 -14.65 3.55 -8.71
C VAL A 61 -15.02 4.95 -9.18
N LYS A 62 -14.64 5.33 -10.39
CA LYS A 62 -14.92 6.64 -10.99
C LYS A 62 -16.40 6.90 -11.25
N ALA A 63 -17.22 5.85 -11.38
CA ALA A 63 -18.66 5.99 -11.58
C ALA A 63 -19.35 6.83 -10.48
N HIS A 64 -18.79 6.89 -9.29
CA HIS A 64 -19.31 7.72 -8.20
C HIS A 64 -19.03 9.23 -8.36
N LYS A 65 -18.12 9.65 -9.25
CA LYS A 65 -17.72 11.06 -9.46
C LYS A 65 -17.37 11.79 -8.15
N LYS A 66 -16.63 11.12 -7.28
CA LYS A 66 -16.22 11.61 -5.96
C LYS A 66 -14.70 11.49 -5.80
N PRO A 67 -14.08 12.28 -4.91
CA PRO A 67 -12.67 12.13 -4.57
C PRO A 67 -12.37 10.69 -4.15
N VAL A 68 -11.24 10.17 -4.64
CA VAL A 68 -10.82 8.79 -4.42
C VAL A 68 -9.65 8.72 -3.45
N LEU A 69 -9.76 7.82 -2.47
CA LEU A 69 -8.65 7.42 -1.60
C LEU A 69 -8.33 5.95 -1.88
N LEU A 70 -7.08 5.67 -2.23
CA LEU A 70 -6.54 4.31 -2.35
C LEU A 70 -5.72 3.99 -1.10
N ILE A 71 -5.93 2.81 -0.51
CA ILE A 71 -5.12 2.26 0.56
C ILE A 71 -4.46 0.99 0.05
N ILE A 72 -3.12 0.92 0.12
CA ILE A 72 -2.33 -0.20 -0.38
C ILE A 72 -1.36 -0.61 0.73
N GLU A 73 -1.64 -1.71 1.42
CA GLU A 73 -0.82 -2.16 2.54
C GLU A 73 -0.36 -3.59 2.34
N GLY A 74 0.95 -3.84 2.48
CA GLY A 74 1.54 -5.16 2.35
C GLY A 74 1.53 -5.72 0.92
N VAL A 75 1.52 -4.86 -0.11
CA VAL A 75 1.29 -5.26 -1.52
C VAL A 75 2.46 -4.86 -2.42
N LEU A 76 2.81 -3.57 -2.46
CA LEU A 76 3.74 -3.04 -3.47
C LEU A 76 5.14 -3.64 -3.39
N MET A 77 5.56 -4.04 -2.21
CA MET A 77 6.88 -4.61 -1.96
C MET A 77 7.18 -5.90 -2.73
N TYR A 78 6.17 -6.59 -3.23
CA TYR A 78 6.33 -7.87 -3.95
C TYR A 78 6.50 -7.71 -5.45
N PHE A 79 6.28 -6.51 -6.00
CA PHE A 79 6.37 -6.24 -7.44
C PHE A 79 7.74 -5.70 -7.83
N ASP A 80 8.10 -5.90 -9.09
CA ASP A 80 9.32 -5.33 -9.64
C ASP A 80 9.23 -3.79 -9.69
N PRO A 81 10.34 -3.06 -9.49
CA PRO A 81 10.34 -1.60 -9.46
C PRO A 81 9.66 -0.96 -10.66
N LYS A 82 9.81 -1.56 -11.86
CA LYS A 82 9.19 -1.08 -13.09
C LYS A 82 7.67 -1.23 -13.06
N ASP A 83 7.16 -2.32 -12.49
CA ASP A 83 5.71 -2.56 -12.40
C ASP A 83 5.08 -1.57 -11.42
N VAL A 84 5.75 -1.29 -10.30
CA VAL A 84 5.30 -0.27 -9.35
C VAL A 84 5.27 1.11 -10.02
N GLN A 85 6.32 1.50 -10.75
CA GLN A 85 6.35 2.76 -11.48
C GLN A 85 5.24 2.83 -12.54
N ASN A 86 5.02 1.77 -13.30
CA ASN A 86 3.95 1.69 -14.31
C ASN A 86 2.57 1.81 -13.67
N PHE A 87 2.35 1.19 -12.51
CA PHE A 87 1.11 1.30 -11.77
C PHE A 87 0.81 2.76 -11.39
N PHE A 88 1.75 3.49 -10.79
CA PHE A 88 1.56 4.89 -10.45
C PHE A 88 1.37 5.78 -11.68
N ASN A 89 2.11 5.53 -12.76
CA ASN A 89 1.90 6.24 -14.04
C ASN A 89 0.50 5.98 -14.63
N SER A 90 -0.02 4.76 -14.49
CA SER A 90 -1.38 4.44 -14.90
C SER A 90 -2.43 5.15 -14.04
N LEU A 91 -2.20 5.29 -12.73
CA LEU A 91 -3.07 6.12 -11.89
C LEU A 91 -3.08 7.58 -12.37
N CYS A 92 -1.91 8.15 -12.71
CA CYS A 92 -1.79 9.51 -13.26
C CYS A 92 -2.54 9.70 -14.59
N ALA A 93 -2.64 8.63 -15.39
CA ALA A 93 -3.35 8.68 -16.67
C ALA A 93 -4.88 8.59 -16.53
N HIS A 94 -5.35 7.88 -15.47
CA HIS A 94 -6.77 7.60 -15.30
C HIS A 94 -7.48 8.56 -14.32
N PHE A 95 -6.75 9.13 -13.36
CA PHE A 95 -7.31 10.06 -12.38
C PHE A 95 -6.81 11.49 -12.62
N GLU A 96 -7.72 12.45 -12.51
CA GLU A 96 -7.37 13.86 -12.40
C GLU A 96 -6.84 14.16 -11.00
N GLU A 97 -7.51 13.61 -9.98
CA GLU A 97 -7.11 13.71 -8.58
C GLU A 97 -7.36 12.39 -7.85
N VAL A 98 -6.33 11.89 -7.14
CA VAL A 98 -6.44 10.73 -6.23
C VAL A 98 -5.41 10.83 -5.12
N THR A 99 -5.83 10.47 -3.90
CA THR A 99 -4.92 10.31 -2.75
C THR A 99 -4.59 8.83 -2.60
N VAL A 100 -3.31 8.51 -2.47
CA VAL A 100 -2.83 7.14 -2.24
C VAL A 100 -2.08 7.08 -0.92
N VAL A 101 -2.50 6.19 -0.04
CA VAL A 101 -1.80 5.86 1.21
C VAL A 101 -1.30 4.44 1.11
N PHE A 102 0.02 4.26 1.26
CA PHE A 102 0.63 2.93 1.15
C PHE A 102 1.79 2.77 2.12
N ASP A 103 2.09 1.53 2.48
CA ASP A 103 3.28 1.22 3.24
C ASP A 103 4.49 1.03 2.33
N MET A 104 5.64 1.48 2.80
CA MET A 104 6.91 1.26 2.15
C MET A 104 7.83 0.48 3.09
N LEU A 105 8.19 -0.71 2.66
CA LEU A 105 9.05 -1.62 3.40
C LEU A 105 10.40 -0.97 3.73
N ALA A 106 11.02 -1.37 4.84
CA ALA A 106 12.40 -1.00 5.14
C ALA A 106 13.33 -1.40 3.99
N PHE A 107 14.11 -0.45 3.46
CA PHE A 107 14.96 -0.64 2.28
C PHE A 107 15.94 -1.82 2.42
N SER A 108 16.42 -2.08 3.64
CA SER A 108 17.35 -3.18 3.95
C SER A 108 16.75 -4.58 3.74
N LEU A 109 15.43 -4.70 3.62
CA LEU A 109 14.73 -5.97 3.43
C LEU A 109 14.56 -6.36 1.95
N VAL A 110 14.78 -5.43 1.01
CA VAL A 110 14.74 -5.71 -0.43
C VAL A 110 15.82 -6.75 -0.76
N GLY A 111 15.42 -7.83 -1.45
CA GLY A 111 16.28 -8.99 -1.71
C GLY A 111 16.62 -9.85 -0.47
N ASN A 112 16.11 -9.50 0.71
CA ASN A 112 16.40 -10.15 1.98
C ASN A 112 15.14 -10.66 2.71
N SER A 113 14.14 -11.14 2.01
CA SER A 113 12.86 -11.58 2.59
C SER A 113 13.01 -12.63 3.71
N LYS A 114 14.10 -13.40 3.71
CA LYS A 114 14.45 -14.36 4.78
C LYS A 114 14.64 -13.72 6.16
N LYS A 115 14.98 -12.44 6.20
CA LYS A 115 15.22 -11.69 7.45
C LYS A 115 13.95 -11.12 8.07
N HIS A 116 12.81 -11.25 7.37
CA HIS A 116 11.54 -10.76 7.89
C HIS A 116 10.83 -11.86 8.68
N ASP A 117 10.37 -11.55 9.89
CA ASP A 117 9.82 -12.52 10.85
C ASP A 117 8.66 -13.34 10.27
N SER A 118 7.73 -12.69 9.57
CA SER A 118 6.57 -13.37 8.96
C SER A 118 6.94 -14.31 7.80
N LEU A 119 8.06 -14.08 7.13
CA LEU A 119 8.50 -14.89 5.99
C LEU A 119 9.66 -15.83 6.35
N GLY A 120 10.35 -15.58 7.45
CA GLY A 120 11.50 -16.36 7.90
C GLY A 120 11.16 -17.84 8.16
N THR A 121 9.95 -18.12 8.64
CA THR A 121 9.45 -19.46 8.96
C THR A 121 8.94 -20.24 7.75
N MET A 122 8.66 -19.57 6.61
CA MET A 122 8.17 -20.23 5.39
C MET A 122 9.29 -21.06 4.74
N LYS A 123 9.04 -22.36 4.55
CA LYS A 123 9.95 -23.30 3.90
C LYS A 123 9.54 -23.49 2.43
N GLY A 124 10.55 -23.54 1.52
CA GLY A 124 10.35 -23.94 0.14
C GLY A 124 10.48 -22.83 -0.90
N LYS A 125 10.20 -23.19 -2.18
CA LYS A 125 10.33 -22.31 -3.37
C LYS A 125 9.21 -21.24 -3.46
N THR A 126 8.20 -21.32 -2.63
CA THR A 126 6.99 -20.45 -2.67
C THR A 126 7.09 -19.23 -1.76
N ARG A 127 8.25 -18.97 -1.15
CA ARG A 127 8.44 -17.79 -0.32
C ARG A 127 8.38 -16.53 -1.19
N PRO A 128 7.49 -15.57 -0.90
CA PRO A 128 7.47 -14.30 -1.61
C PRO A 128 8.77 -13.54 -1.35
N GLU A 129 9.27 -12.86 -2.38
CA GLU A 129 10.46 -12.04 -2.31
C GLU A 129 10.08 -10.56 -2.25
N PHE A 130 10.77 -9.81 -1.40
CA PHE A 130 10.66 -8.36 -1.37
C PHE A 130 11.54 -7.77 -2.47
N LYS A 131 10.90 -7.16 -3.45
CA LYS A 131 11.55 -6.66 -4.66
C LYS A 131 11.65 -5.14 -4.69
N TRP A 132 10.74 -4.44 -4.00
CA TRP A 132 10.63 -3.00 -4.10
C TRP A 132 10.61 -2.30 -2.74
N SER A 133 11.37 -1.26 -2.66
CA SER A 133 11.33 -0.15 -1.71
C SER A 133 12.23 0.96 -2.25
N LEU A 134 12.07 2.19 -1.77
CA LEU A 134 12.95 3.31 -2.08
C LEU A 134 13.63 3.80 -0.80
N LEU A 135 14.86 4.30 -0.92
CA LEU A 135 15.53 4.96 0.21
C LEU A 135 14.97 6.36 0.45
N ASN A 136 14.55 7.04 -0.63
CA ASN A 136 13.94 8.36 -0.62
C ASN A 136 12.61 8.31 -1.39
N SER A 137 11.50 8.46 -0.70
CA SER A 137 10.17 8.43 -1.31
C SER A 137 9.96 9.50 -2.38
N LYS A 138 10.63 10.64 -2.25
CA LYS A 138 10.56 11.73 -3.24
C LYS A 138 11.09 11.36 -4.63
N GLU A 139 11.83 10.24 -4.77
CA GLU A 139 12.18 9.72 -6.09
C GLU A 139 10.95 9.41 -6.94
N MET A 140 9.81 9.08 -6.32
CA MET A 140 8.55 8.84 -7.04
C MET A 140 8.05 10.09 -7.79
N GLU A 141 8.34 11.29 -7.30
CA GLU A 141 7.95 12.54 -7.96
C GLU A 141 8.66 12.73 -9.32
N THR A 142 9.77 12.01 -9.56
CA THR A 142 10.46 12.02 -10.85
C THR A 142 9.80 11.12 -11.90
N TRP A 143 8.89 10.23 -11.49
CA TRP A 143 8.22 9.28 -12.39
C TRP A 143 7.13 9.96 -13.21
N ASN A 144 6.46 10.96 -12.63
CA ASN A 144 5.41 11.71 -13.29
C ASN A 144 5.22 13.07 -12.59
N PRO A 145 5.04 14.18 -13.34
CA PRO A 145 4.88 15.51 -12.78
C PRO A 145 3.61 15.68 -11.92
N LYS A 146 2.62 14.79 -12.06
CA LYS A 146 1.41 14.78 -11.24
C LYS A 146 1.60 14.14 -9.84
N ILE A 147 2.71 13.43 -9.61
CA ILE A 147 2.97 12.75 -8.34
C ILE A 147 3.57 13.72 -7.34
N HIS A 148 2.94 13.83 -6.16
CA HIS A 148 3.41 14.66 -5.05
C HIS A 148 3.39 13.87 -3.75
N ILE A 149 4.53 13.76 -3.08
CA ILE A 149 4.61 13.17 -1.74
C ILE A 149 4.17 14.22 -0.72
N GLU A 150 2.99 14.02 -0.13
CA GLU A 150 2.46 14.94 0.89
C GLU A 150 3.02 14.66 2.27
N ASN A 151 3.13 13.38 2.62
CA ASN A 151 3.60 12.99 3.94
C ASN A 151 4.36 11.66 3.89
N GLU A 152 5.37 11.56 4.73
CA GLU A 152 6.14 10.34 4.97
C GLU A 152 6.23 10.14 6.48
N TYR A 153 5.71 9.02 6.95
CA TYR A 153 5.63 8.70 8.36
C TYR A 153 6.41 7.42 8.67
N PHE A 154 7.43 7.53 9.49
CA PHE A 154 8.22 6.38 9.91
C PHE A 154 7.57 5.66 11.09
N MET A 155 7.38 4.35 10.96
CA MET A 155 6.66 3.55 11.97
C MET A 155 7.28 3.61 13.36
N SER A 156 8.61 3.78 13.46
CA SER A 156 9.30 3.93 14.76
C SER A 156 8.95 5.21 15.51
N ASP A 157 8.39 6.21 14.83
CA ASP A 157 8.08 7.50 15.46
C ASP A 157 6.75 7.44 16.24
N TYR A 158 5.87 6.50 15.87
CA TYR A 158 4.58 6.33 16.52
C TYR A 158 4.68 5.77 17.93
N ASP A 159 5.40 4.66 18.08
CA ASP A 159 5.57 4.01 19.38
C ASP A 159 6.99 3.45 19.53
N LYS A 160 7.87 4.32 20.03
CA LYS A 160 9.26 3.94 20.30
C LYS A 160 9.38 2.81 21.32
N GLY A 161 8.36 2.63 22.16
CA GLY A 161 8.31 1.58 23.17
C GLY A 161 8.27 0.17 22.61
N ARG A 162 7.70 -0.02 21.43
CA ARG A 162 7.59 -1.33 20.77
C ARG A 162 8.90 -1.86 20.19
N TYR A 163 9.89 -0.98 19.98
CA TYR A 163 11.17 -1.40 19.41
C TYR A 163 12.16 -1.83 20.49
N PRO A 164 12.94 -2.90 20.26
CA PRO A 164 14.03 -3.29 21.13
C PRO A 164 14.99 -2.11 21.36
N PHE A 165 15.60 -2.05 22.56
CA PHE A 165 16.46 -0.94 22.98
C PHE A 165 17.57 -0.62 21.95
N LEU A 166 18.18 -1.65 21.37
CA LEU A 166 19.21 -1.48 20.34
C LEU A 166 18.70 -0.71 19.13
N PHE A 167 17.49 -1.02 18.63
CA PHE A 167 16.90 -0.30 17.49
C PHE A 167 16.60 1.15 17.84
N ARG A 168 16.18 1.47 19.07
CA ARG A 168 15.96 2.85 19.51
C ARG A 168 17.24 3.69 19.46
N ILE A 169 18.41 3.07 19.73
CA ILE A 169 19.71 3.74 19.60
C ILE A 169 20.08 3.88 18.12
N LEU A 170 19.97 2.81 17.33
CA LEU A 170 20.31 2.82 15.90
C LEU A 170 19.50 3.83 15.12
N TYR A 171 18.21 3.99 15.42
CA TYR A 171 17.35 4.96 14.75
C TYR A 171 17.68 6.44 15.05
N LYS A 172 18.57 6.73 16.01
CA LYS A 172 19.13 8.07 16.17
C LYS A 172 20.17 8.41 15.08
N ILE A 173 20.67 7.39 14.37
CA ILE A 173 21.66 7.55 13.30
C ILE A 173 20.89 7.58 11.97
N PRO A 174 20.94 8.68 11.17
CA PRO A 174 20.15 8.84 9.95
C PRO A 174 20.28 7.68 8.95
N TYR A 175 21.47 7.08 8.85
CA TYR A 175 21.73 5.93 7.99
C TYR A 175 20.83 4.73 8.34
N PHE A 176 20.78 4.33 9.62
CA PHE A 176 19.97 3.21 10.09
C PHE A 176 18.48 3.56 10.08
N TYR A 177 18.13 4.76 10.51
CA TYR A 177 16.76 5.24 10.53
C TYR A 177 16.09 5.12 9.16
N LYS A 178 16.73 5.60 8.09
CA LYS A 178 16.18 5.55 6.74
C LYS A 178 16.17 4.15 6.12
N ARG A 179 17.15 3.28 6.47
CA ARG A 179 17.30 1.97 5.81
C ARG A 179 16.54 0.85 6.47
N PHE A 180 16.35 0.90 7.79
CA PHE A 180 15.79 -0.18 8.58
C PHE A 180 14.39 0.09 9.10
N ASN A 181 13.81 1.23 8.76
CA ASN A 181 12.52 1.65 9.24
C ASN A 181 11.46 1.52 8.13
N GLN A 182 10.34 0.93 8.48
CA GLN A 182 9.17 0.89 7.60
C GLN A 182 8.42 2.23 7.69
N ARG A 183 7.78 2.63 6.60
CA ARG A 183 7.13 3.92 6.47
C ARG A 183 5.72 3.78 5.93
N VAL A 184 4.88 4.74 6.24
CA VAL A 184 3.62 4.99 5.56
C VAL A 184 3.77 6.27 4.76
N ILE A 185 3.43 6.21 3.49
CA ILE A 185 3.51 7.33 2.54
C ILE A 185 2.11 7.77 2.19
N THR A 186 1.87 9.08 2.26
CA THR A 186 0.71 9.71 1.63
C THR A 186 1.17 10.45 0.39
N LEU A 187 0.62 10.06 -0.74
CA LEU A 187 0.93 10.59 -2.05
C LEU A 187 -0.35 11.14 -2.68
N LYS A 188 -0.28 12.31 -3.28
CA LYS A 188 -1.33 12.85 -4.15
C LYS A 188 -0.92 12.77 -5.61
N ILE A 189 -1.91 12.47 -6.43
CA ILE A 189 -1.84 12.60 -7.88
C ILE A 189 -2.83 13.69 -8.25
N ASN A 190 -2.34 14.82 -8.77
CA ASN A 190 -3.12 15.91 -9.32
C ASN A 190 -2.26 16.76 -10.24
N ASP A 191 -2.89 17.52 -11.12
CA ASP A 191 -2.18 18.58 -11.83
C ASP A 191 -1.86 19.71 -10.81
N LYS A 192 -0.62 20.20 -10.82
CA LYS A 192 -0.28 21.39 -10.05
C LYS A 192 -1.09 22.56 -10.59
N SER A 193 -2.01 23.08 -9.79
CA SER A 193 -2.66 24.38 -10.02
C SER A 193 -1.66 25.52 -9.91
#